data_ff10422ad9052f21a737debc60a8f4f0
#
_entry.id   ff10422ad9052f21a737debc60a8f4f0
#
_cell.length_a   1.000
_cell.length_b   1.000
_cell.length_c   1.000
_cell.angle_alpha   90.00
_cell.angle_beta   90.00
_cell.angle_gamma   90.00
#
_symmetry.space_group_name_H-M   'P 1'
#
loop_
_entity.id
_entity.type
_entity.pdbx_description
1 polymer ?
#
loop_
_entity_poly.entity_id
_entity_poly.type
_entity_poly.pdbx_seq_one_letter_code
_entity_poly.pdbx_strand_id
1 'polypeptide(L)'
;MQYPKVLLLGEPFNDYSGMGITLTNLFHDWPKENIAVASYNLDVSLCEKIRPCAQYVPLGGASFSQSFATRRSYRRKGLKSTLRACLGRLYSKLGLSDLRHIPVTSSLLDCIESFCPDIILSALGSLDRIRFCEEVLQYAPDSKLALYVVDDWPNTKFNGRFCQWWWRKKYDVAYKRILAKADVCMSICQYMSDAYMVQYGVQFYPFHNPVEVAKWDAIEKMRKYEEGVFSVLYVGKINRDTQQPLKDLCDAVTELNRNGEKVIFDVYSPNVKHNIDLSKYKGCNIFSQVPNAEIPKLMKSYDALFLTLGFSEISRKYVRLSMPTKLTEYLVSGIPILLYCPEEIALSKYVSEYGAAVVCNQPDKRVLQQSLLNMIHSDEYNDCIVSRARDLSLRHDVQIVRERFRKTLSSVV
;
A
#
# COMPACT_ATOMS: atom_id res chain seq x y z
N MET A 1 18.30 21.13 -12.17
CA MET A 1 18.69 20.21 -11.06
C MET A 1 18.92 18.84 -11.66
N GLN A 2 20.03 18.22 -11.36
CA GLN A 2 20.40 16.90 -11.85
C GLN A 2 19.64 15.82 -11.07
N TYR A 3 19.33 14.70 -11.70
CA TYR A 3 18.78 13.53 -11.02
C TYR A 3 19.94 12.78 -10.34
N PRO A 4 19.93 12.59 -9.01
CA PRO A 4 20.96 11.79 -8.34
C PRO A 4 20.88 10.32 -8.74
N LYS A 5 22.00 9.61 -8.63
CA LYS A 5 22.05 8.16 -8.78
C LYS A 5 21.54 7.48 -7.54
N VAL A 6 20.44 6.71 -7.66
CA VAL A 6 19.75 6.08 -6.53
C VAL A 6 19.85 4.56 -6.61
N LEU A 7 20.39 3.95 -5.57
CA LEU A 7 20.31 2.51 -5.33
C LEU A 7 19.10 2.20 -4.44
N LEU A 8 18.06 1.57 -5.02
CA LEU A 8 16.92 1.05 -4.27
C LEU A 8 17.33 -0.26 -3.57
N LEU A 9 17.31 -0.25 -2.23
CA LEU A 9 17.75 -1.38 -1.42
C LEU A 9 16.55 -2.07 -0.73
N GLY A 10 16.20 -3.25 -1.22
CA GLY A 10 15.21 -4.14 -0.61
C GLY A 10 13.86 -4.24 -1.33
N GLU A 11 13.34 -3.17 -1.91
CA GLU A 11 12.03 -3.16 -2.57
C GLU A 11 12.18 -2.90 -4.08
N PRO A 12 11.67 -3.81 -4.96
CA PRO A 12 11.73 -3.62 -6.40
C PRO A 12 10.53 -2.81 -6.91
N PHE A 13 10.66 -2.26 -8.10
CA PHE A 13 9.54 -1.75 -8.88
C PHE A 13 8.60 -2.90 -9.28
N ASN A 14 7.31 -2.70 -9.13
CA ASN A 14 6.29 -3.67 -9.54
C ASN A 14 4.89 -3.02 -9.56
N ASP A 15 3.88 -3.74 -10.10
CA ASP A 15 2.51 -3.30 -10.25
C ASP A 15 1.51 -4.06 -9.33
N TYR A 16 2.01 -4.82 -8.33
CA TYR A 16 1.18 -5.67 -7.48
C TYR A 16 1.32 -5.43 -5.97
N SER A 17 2.38 -4.76 -5.51
CA SER A 17 2.56 -4.38 -4.10
C SER A 17 2.40 -2.87 -3.93
N GLY A 18 1.83 -2.44 -2.79
CA GLY A 18 1.62 -1.01 -2.54
C GLY A 18 2.91 -0.20 -2.63
N MET A 19 3.99 -0.68 -1.99
CA MET A 19 5.30 -0.02 -2.03
C MET A 19 5.89 0.00 -3.45
N GLY A 20 5.85 -1.14 -4.16
CA GLY A 20 6.38 -1.23 -5.53
C GLY A 20 5.65 -0.31 -6.51
N ILE A 21 4.31 -0.24 -6.43
CA ILE A 21 3.49 0.69 -7.23
C ILE A 21 3.88 2.14 -6.93
N THR A 22 3.96 2.49 -5.64
CA THR A 22 4.30 3.86 -5.23
C THR A 22 5.69 4.26 -5.71
N LEU A 23 6.70 3.41 -5.52
CA LEU A 23 8.06 3.66 -6.02
C LEU A 23 8.08 3.76 -7.55
N THR A 24 7.38 2.87 -8.26
CA THR A 24 7.28 2.93 -9.72
C THR A 24 6.73 4.29 -10.19
N ASN A 25 5.69 4.78 -9.54
CA ASN A 25 5.08 6.06 -9.87
C ASN A 25 5.96 7.26 -9.49
N LEU A 26 6.63 7.23 -8.34
CA LEU A 26 7.54 8.29 -7.90
C LEU A 26 8.79 8.42 -8.79
N PHE A 27 9.36 7.29 -9.22
CA PHE A 27 10.55 7.25 -10.06
C PHE A 27 10.26 7.28 -11.56
N HIS A 28 9.03 7.42 -12.00
CA HIS A 28 8.64 7.28 -13.42
C HIS A 28 9.49 8.12 -14.38
N ASP A 29 9.77 9.37 -14.05
CA ASP A 29 10.51 10.30 -14.90
C ASP A 29 12.03 10.31 -14.61
N TRP A 30 12.51 9.43 -13.70
CA TRP A 30 13.92 9.34 -13.38
C TRP A 30 14.71 8.70 -14.53
N PRO A 31 15.85 9.24 -14.96
CA PRO A 31 16.69 8.59 -15.98
C PRO A 31 17.04 7.15 -15.57
N LYS A 32 16.91 6.19 -16.50
CA LYS A 32 17.19 4.77 -16.20
C LYS A 32 18.63 4.54 -15.74
N GLU A 33 19.57 5.31 -16.28
CA GLU A 33 20.99 5.29 -15.96
C GLU A 33 21.29 5.75 -14.53
N ASN A 34 20.36 6.43 -13.89
CA ASN A 34 20.48 6.93 -12.52
C ASN A 34 19.74 6.06 -11.48
N ILE A 35 19.31 4.86 -11.86
CA ILE A 35 18.62 3.93 -10.95
C ILE A 35 19.32 2.56 -11.00
N ALA A 36 19.61 2.02 -9.82
CA ALA A 36 19.94 0.62 -9.61
C ALA A 36 18.99 0.00 -8.57
N VAL A 37 18.68 -1.28 -8.70
CA VAL A 37 17.76 -2.00 -7.80
C VAL A 37 18.43 -3.25 -7.26
N ALA A 38 18.54 -3.35 -5.94
CA ALA A 38 18.99 -4.54 -5.23
C ALA A 38 17.85 -5.07 -4.35
N SER A 39 17.30 -6.26 -4.65
CA SER A 39 16.15 -6.79 -3.93
C SER A 39 16.12 -8.31 -3.83
N TYR A 40 15.47 -8.80 -2.74
CA TYR A 40 15.25 -10.25 -2.50
C TYR A 40 14.21 -10.88 -3.41
N ASN A 41 13.20 -10.10 -3.80
CA ASN A 41 12.07 -10.54 -4.62
C ASN A 41 12.14 -9.91 -6.01
N LEU A 42 13.34 -9.77 -6.55
CA LEU A 42 13.57 -9.14 -7.83
C LEU A 42 13.16 -10.08 -8.97
N ASP A 43 12.10 -9.71 -9.65
CA ASP A 43 11.77 -10.20 -10.98
C ASP A 43 12.32 -9.18 -11.98
N VAL A 44 13.50 -9.46 -12.51
CA VAL A 44 14.23 -8.55 -13.42
C VAL A 44 13.37 -8.26 -14.66
N SER A 45 12.75 -9.28 -15.24
CA SER A 45 11.95 -9.14 -16.46
C SER A 45 10.73 -8.23 -16.24
N LEU A 46 10.04 -8.39 -15.09
CA LEU A 46 8.92 -7.54 -14.73
C LEU A 46 9.38 -6.10 -14.42
N CYS A 47 10.45 -5.97 -13.66
CA CYS A 47 11.02 -4.68 -13.27
C CYS A 47 11.46 -3.88 -14.52
N GLU A 48 12.17 -4.53 -15.46
CA GLU A 48 12.60 -3.93 -16.71
C GLU A 48 11.43 -3.47 -17.58
N LYS A 49 10.36 -4.26 -17.63
CA LYS A 49 9.14 -3.91 -18.37
C LYS A 49 8.43 -2.70 -17.78
N ILE A 50 8.36 -2.61 -16.44
CA ILE A 50 7.59 -1.58 -15.73
C ILE A 50 8.42 -0.31 -15.57
N ARG A 51 9.67 -0.46 -15.14
CA ARG A 51 10.60 0.65 -14.86
C ARG A 51 12.04 0.21 -15.13
N PRO A 52 12.58 0.46 -16.34
CA PRO A 52 13.96 0.14 -16.68
C PRO A 52 14.98 0.84 -15.77
N CYS A 53 16.04 0.13 -15.40
CA CYS A 53 17.13 0.59 -14.55
C CYS A 53 18.49 0.30 -15.19
N ALA A 54 19.54 0.96 -14.68
CA ALA A 54 20.92 0.69 -15.12
C ALA A 54 21.39 -0.69 -14.67
N GLN A 55 21.05 -1.08 -13.43
CA GLN A 55 21.51 -2.34 -12.84
C GLN A 55 20.44 -3.02 -12.00
N TYR A 56 20.47 -4.35 -11.99
CA TYR A 56 19.57 -5.21 -11.21
C TYR A 56 20.39 -6.24 -10.44
N VAL A 57 20.29 -6.21 -9.11
CA VAL A 57 21.04 -7.08 -8.21
C VAL A 57 20.09 -7.95 -7.38
N PRO A 58 19.96 -9.25 -7.70
CA PRO A 58 19.22 -10.19 -6.85
C PRO A 58 19.97 -10.42 -5.52
N LEU A 59 19.34 -10.13 -4.37
CA LEU A 59 19.90 -10.28 -3.03
C LEU A 59 19.68 -11.69 -2.40
N GLY A 60 19.20 -12.66 -3.16
CA GLY A 60 18.91 -14.01 -2.65
C GLY A 60 19.31 -15.08 -3.66
N GLY A 61 19.84 -16.21 -3.16
CA GLY A 61 20.04 -17.41 -3.98
C GLY A 61 18.69 -17.91 -4.54
N ALA A 62 18.71 -18.68 -5.63
CA ALA A 62 17.57 -19.18 -6.41
C ALA A 62 16.42 -19.86 -5.62
N SER A 63 16.59 -20.13 -4.33
CA SER A 63 15.56 -20.68 -3.44
C SER A 63 14.59 -19.64 -2.86
N PHE A 64 14.90 -18.33 -2.94
CA PHE A 64 14.07 -17.27 -2.34
C PHE A 64 13.05 -16.68 -3.35
N SER A 65 13.40 -16.62 -4.65
CA SER A 65 12.54 -16.08 -5.70
C SER A 65 11.30 -16.94 -6.01
N GLN A 66 11.31 -18.22 -5.65
CA GLN A 66 10.20 -19.15 -5.92
C GLN A 66 9.07 -19.12 -4.88
N SER A 67 9.19 -18.41 -3.76
CA SER A 67 8.21 -18.53 -2.68
C SER A 67 6.95 -17.66 -2.85
N PHE A 68 6.95 -16.64 -3.71
CA PHE A 68 5.80 -15.77 -3.92
C PHE A 68 5.11 -15.91 -5.28
N ALA A 69 5.86 -16.17 -6.35
CA ALA A 69 5.28 -16.27 -7.71
C ALA A 69 4.63 -17.63 -8.03
N THR A 70 4.97 -18.72 -7.32
CA THR A 70 4.54 -20.07 -7.67
C THR A 70 3.83 -20.85 -6.56
N ARG A 71 2.97 -20.20 -5.75
CA ARG A 71 2.01 -20.94 -4.92
C ARG A 71 0.76 -21.41 -5.70
N ARG A 72 0.87 -21.71 -6.97
CA ARG A 72 -0.15 -22.34 -7.80
C ARG A 72 0.24 -23.74 -8.27
N SER A 73 0.91 -24.54 -7.45
CA SER A 73 0.93 -25.98 -7.70
C SER A 73 0.27 -26.71 -6.51
N TYR A 74 -0.81 -27.41 -6.77
CA TYR A 74 -1.42 -28.41 -5.92
C TYR A 74 -0.37 -29.48 -5.60
N ARG A 75 0.46 -29.25 -4.61
CA ARG A 75 1.35 -30.28 -4.08
C ARG A 75 0.62 -30.98 -2.94
N ARG A 76 0.35 -32.27 -3.07
CA ARG A 76 -0.16 -33.17 -2.03
C ARG A 76 0.58 -32.87 -0.73
N LYS A 77 -0.17 -32.51 0.33
CA LYS A 77 0.36 -32.24 1.67
C LYS A 77 0.85 -33.54 2.28
N GLY A 78 2.15 -33.83 2.20
CA GLY A 78 2.77 -34.88 2.97
C GLY A 78 3.05 -34.42 4.40
N LEU A 79 3.13 -35.34 5.38
CA LEU A 79 3.43 -35.02 6.81
C LEU A 79 4.64 -34.11 6.98
N LYS A 80 5.69 -34.28 6.17
CA LYS A 80 6.91 -33.44 6.18
C LYS A 80 6.65 -31.98 5.81
N SER A 81 5.68 -31.70 4.95
CA SER A 81 5.33 -30.32 4.55
C SER A 81 4.52 -29.61 5.64
N THR A 82 3.71 -30.34 6.39
CA THR A 82 2.93 -29.83 7.52
C THR A 82 3.84 -29.50 8.69
N LEU A 83 4.81 -30.38 8.99
CA LEU A 83 5.81 -30.14 10.06
C LEU A 83 6.68 -28.93 9.75
N ARG A 84 7.18 -28.79 8.51
CA ARG A 84 7.93 -27.60 8.06
C ARG A 84 7.09 -26.32 8.16
N ALA A 85 5.81 -26.37 7.84
CA ALA A 85 4.91 -25.23 7.96
C ALA A 85 4.67 -24.84 9.41
N CYS A 86 4.52 -25.84 10.33
CA CYS A 86 4.39 -25.61 11.77
C CYS A 86 5.67 -25.02 12.36
N LEU A 87 6.84 -25.59 12.03
CA LEU A 87 8.13 -25.04 12.45
C LEU A 87 8.37 -23.64 11.90
N GLY A 88 8.02 -23.37 10.66
CA GLY A 88 8.10 -22.03 10.07
C GLY A 88 7.20 -21.00 10.75
N ARG A 89 6.00 -21.42 11.17
CA ARG A 89 5.09 -20.57 11.96
C ARG A 89 5.63 -20.31 13.37
N LEU A 90 6.19 -21.33 14.03
CA LEU A 90 6.82 -21.19 15.34
C LEU A 90 8.03 -20.26 15.25
N TYR A 91 8.91 -20.48 14.27
CA TYR A 91 10.07 -19.63 13.99
C TYR A 91 9.68 -18.16 13.79
N SER A 92 8.62 -17.91 13.01
CA SER A 92 8.07 -16.55 12.80
C SER A 92 7.45 -15.98 14.08
N LYS A 93 6.69 -16.79 14.85
CA LYS A 93 6.09 -16.35 16.12
C LYS A 93 7.14 -16.01 17.19
N LEU A 94 8.26 -16.70 17.19
CA LEU A 94 9.41 -16.40 18.06
C LEU A 94 10.23 -15.19 17.59
N GLY A 95 9.93 -14.62 16.41
CA GLY A 95 10.67 -13.47 15.86
C GLY A 95 12.05 -13.81 15.30
N LEU A 96 12.41 -15.08 15.23
CA LEU A 96 13.75 -15.54 14.82
C LEU A 96 14.06 -15.20 13.35
N SER A 97 13.02 -14.96 12.53
CA SER A 97 13.18 -14.46 11.15
C SER A 97 13.92 -13.12 11.08
N ASP A 98 13.74 -12.28 12.09
CA ASP A 98 14.35 -10.95 12.17
C ASP A 98 15.81 -10.97 12.68
N LEU A 99 16.32 -12.17 13.06
CA LEU A 99 17.72 -12.39 13.45
C LEU A 99 18.59 -12.89 12.29
N ARG A 100 18.01 -13.11 11.10
CA ARG A 100 18.81 -13.55 9.96
C ARG A 100 19.89 -12.51 9.64
N HIS A 101 21.06 -13.02 9.30
CA HIS A 101 22.08 -12.22 8.62
C HIS A 101 21.78 -12.25 7.12
N ILE A 102 21.72 -11.09 6.50
CA ILE A 102 21.62 -10.92 5.07
C ILE A 102 23.01 -10.57 4.60
N PRO A 103 23.70 -11.45 3.87
CA PRO A 103 25.07 -11.18 3.44
C PRO A 103 25.09 -10.10 2.34
N VAL A 104 26.06 -9.21 2.40
CA VAL A 104 26.41 -8.35 1.28
C VAL A 104 27.13 -9.22 0.24
N THR A 105 26.50 -9.37 -0.93
CA THR A 105 27.02 -10.26 -2.00
C THR A 105 28.07 -9.54 -2.85
N SER A 106 28.98 -10.29 -3.49
CA SER A 106 29.95 -9.70 -4.43
C SER A 106 29.26 -8.92 -5.55
N SER A 107 28.15 -9.42 -6.08
CA SER A 107 27.38 -8.71 -7.10
C SER A 107 26.79 -7.37 -6.62
N LEU A 108 26.49 -7.25 -5.32
CA LEU A 108 26.07 -5.96 -4.76
C LEU A 108 27.26 -5.01 -4.61
N LEU A 109 28.42 -5.53 -4.21
CA LEU A 109 29.66 -4.72 -4.12
C LEU A 109 30.09 -4.22 -5.50
N ASP A 110 30.09 -5.09 -6.51
CA ASP A 110 30.39 -4.74 -7.90
C ASP A 110 29.41 -3.66 -8.43
N CYS A 111 28.13 -3.77 -8.03
CA CYS A 111 27.13 -2.75 -8.36
C CYS A 111 27.44 -1.41 -7.68
N ILE A 112 27.74 -1.40 -6.39
CA ILE A 112 28.06 -0.18 -5.64
C ILE A 112 29.29 0.50 -6.26
N GLU A 113 30.34 -0.26 -6.56
CA GLU A 113 31.59 0.26 -7.14
C GLU A 113 31.38 0.82 -8.54
N SER A 114 30.65 0.10 -9.43
CA SER A 114 30.46 0.51 -10.82
C SER A 114 29.39 1.58 -10.99
N PHE A 115 28.32 1.53 -10.21
CA PHE A 115 27.21 2.47 -10.29
C PHE A 115 27.52 3.78 -9.53
N CYS A 116 28.28 3.72 -8.43
CA CYS A 116 28.61 4.84 -7.55
C CYS A 116 27.34 5.62 -7.14
N PRO A 117 26.44 5.03 -6.31
CA PRO A 117 25.19 5.67 -5.95
C PRO A 117 25.43 6.92 -5.11
N ASP A 118 24.76 8.03 -5.47
CA ASP A 118 24.71 9.23 -4.63
C ASP A 118 23.83 8.98 -3.39
N ILE A 119 22.78 8.17 -3.59
CA ILE A 119 21.77 7.89 -2.55
C ILE A 119 21.48 6.37 -2.49
N ILE A 120 21.46 5.83 -1.28
CA ILE A 120 20.86 4.52 -0.97
C ILE A 120 19.47 4.75 -0.38
N LEU A 121 18.43 4.33 -1.09
CA LEU A 121 17.04 4.43 -0.62
C LEU A 121 16.55 3.08 -0.12
N SER A 122 16.09 3.01 1.14
CA SER A 122 15.61 1.78 1.76
C SER A 122 14.31 1.96 2.51
N ALA A 123 13.49 0.89 2.51
CA ALA A 123 12.32 0.73 3.39
C ALA A 123 12.65 -0.26 4.50
N LEU A 124 12.67 0.20 5.76
CA LEU A 124 13.16 -0.55 6.92
C LEU A 124 12.07 -1.38 7.57
N GLY A 125 11.59 -2.42 6.91
CA GLY A 125 10.50 -3.28 7.41
C GLY A 125 10.88 -4.33 8.46
N SER A 126 12.19 -4.51 8.83
CA SER A 126 12.63 -5.57 9.73
C SER A 126 14.03 -5.34 10.29
N LEU A 127 14.37 -6.00 11.40
CA LEU A 127 15.69 -5.89 12.05
C LEU A 127 16.84 -6.36 11.15
N ASP A 128 16.63 -7.42 10.40
CA ASP A 128 17.61 -7.94 9.43
C ASP A 128 17.86 -6.94 8.31
N ARG A 129 16.82 -6.27 7.80
CA ARG A 129 16.95 -5.21 6.79
C ARG A 129 17.65 -3.97 7.32
N ILE A 130 17.39 -3.56 8.58
CA ILE A 130 18.10 -2.44 9.20
C ILE A 130 19.60 -2.74 9.26
N ARG A 131 19.99 -3.92 9.76
CA ARG A 131 21.40 -4.32 9.85
C ARG A 131 22.05 -4.42 8.48
N PHE A 132 21.34 -5.02 7.52
CA PHE A 132 21.82 -5.11 6.15
C PHE A 132 22.05 -3.73 5.53
N CYS A 133 21.13 -2.79 5.73
CA CYS A 133 21.30 -1.40 5.28
C CYS A 133 22.52 -0.74 5.94
N GLU A 134 22.72 -0.93 7.25
CA GLU A 134 23.88 -0.42 7.98
C GLU A 134 25.21 -1.03 7.47
N GLU A 135 25.20 -2.31 7.08
CA GLU A 135 26.37 -2.99 6.52
C GLU A 135 26.67 -2.49 5.09
N VAL A 136 25.65 -2.32 4.25
CA VAL A 136 25.82 -1.76 2.90
C VAL A 136 26.40 -0.36 2.91
N LEU A 137 26.00 0.50 3.85
CA LEU A 137 26.55 1.85 4.01
C LEU A 137 28.06 1.87 4.32
N GLN A 138 28.62 0.80 4.86
CA GLN A 138 30.07 0.72 5.09
C GLN A 138 30.86 0.59 3.79
N TYR A 139 30.25 0.04 2.75
CA TYR A 139 30.84 -0.12 1.41
C TYR A 139 30.53 1.05 0.47
N ALA A 140 29.66 1.96 0.90
CA ALA A 140 29.31 3.17 0.13
C ALA A 140 29.32 4.40 1.04
N PRO A 141 30.51 4.76 1.60
CA PRO A 141 30.62 5.81 2.64
C PRO A 141 30.25 7.21 2.13
N ASP A 142 30.36 7.47 0.85
CA ASP A 142 30.02 8.75 0.23
C ASP A 142 28.53 8.87 -0.12
N SER A 143 27.81 7.74 -0.11
CA SER A 143 26.37 7.73 -0.41
C SER A 143 25.54 8.24 0.74
N LYS A 144 24.51 9.03 0.43
CA LYS A 144 23.52 9.52 1.38
C LYS A 144 22.46 8.45 1.66
N LEU A 145 21.94 8.40 2.88
CA LEU A 145 20.87 7.46 3.24
C LEU A 145 19.52 8.16 3.19
N ALA A 146 18.64 7.67 2.30
CA ALA A 146 17.24 8.03 2.25
C ALA A 146 16.37 6.87 2.79
N LEU A 147 15.48 7.15 3.73
CA LEU A 147 14.54 6.17 4.26
C LEU A 147 13.12 6.52 3.81
N TYR A 148 12.38 5.51 3.35
CA TYR A 148 10.97 5.68 2.98
C TYR A 148 10.08 4.67 3.71
N VAL A 149 9.23 5.17 4.61
CA VAL A 149 8.40 4.37 5.50
C VAL A 149 6.95 4.44 5.07
N VAL A 150 6.35 3.30 4.75
CA VAL A 150 4.96 3.20 4.28
C VAL A 150 4.03 2.50 5.28
N ASP A 151 4.59 1.75 6.22
CA ASP A 151 3.86 1.05 7.28
C ASP A 151 4.49 1.37 8.65
N ASP A 152 3.65 1.40 9.70
CA ASP A 152 4.08 1.70 11.07
C ASP A 152 4.76 0.47 11.74
N TRP A 153 5.86 -0.01 11.10
CA TRP A 153 6.60 -1.18 11.56
C TRP A 153 7.06 -1.12 13.02
N PRO A 154 7.60 0.01 13.53
CA PRO A 154 8.05 0.09 14.92
C PRO A 154 6.95 -0.25 15.92
N ASN A 155 5.71 0.15 15.63
CA ASN A 155 4.57 -0.02 16.54
C ASN A 155 3.75 -1.29 16.26
N THR A 156 3.88 -1.92 15.08
CA THR A 156 2.98 -3.00 14.64
C THR A 156 3.64 -4.34 14.45
N LYS A 157 4.90 -4.39 14.03
CA LYS A 157 5.56 -5.61 13.55
C LYS A 157 5.55 -6.79 14.53
N PHE A 158 5.70 -6.53 15.80
CA PHE A 158 5.84 -7.59 16.82
C PHE A 158 4.55 -7.84 17.62
N ASN A 159 3.42 -7.31 17.19
CA ASN A 159 2.14 -7.52 17.84
C ASN A 159 1.76 -9.02 17.85
N GLY A 160 1.43 -9.55 19.05
CA GLY A 160 1.04 -10.94 19.23
C GLY A 160 2.18 -11.97 19.14
N ARG A 161 3.46 -11.53 19.12
CA ARG A 161 4.62 -12.41 19.21
C ARG A 161 5.01 -12.69 20.66
N PHE A 162 5.66 -13.85 20.87
CA PHE A 162 6.29 -14.15 22.17
C PHE A 162 7.35 -13.09 22.52
N CYS A 163 7.36 -12.61 23.76
CA CYS A 163 8.26 -11.55 24.23
C CYS A 163 8.22 -10.29 23.35
N GLN A 164 7.03 -9.89 22.89
CA GLN A 164 6.86 -8.74 21.97
C GLN A 164 7.51 -7.44 22.48
N TRP A 165 7.50 -7.18 23.80
CA TRP A 165 8.12 -6.01 24.41
C TRP A 165 9.64 -5.97 24.20
N TRP A 166 10.32 -7.13 24.32
CA TRP A 166 11.76 -7.26 24.09
C TRP A 166 12.10 -7.04 22.61
N TRP A 167 11.31 -7.63 21.70
CA TRP A 167 11.48 -7.43 20.26
C TRP A 167 11.26 -5.99 19.84
N ARG A 168 10.24 -5.35 20.40
CA ARG A 168 9.97 -3.92 20.15
C ARG A 168 11.12 -3.04 20.64
N LYS A 169 11.60 -3.26 21.85
CA LYS A 169 12.76 -2.52 22.38
C LYS A 169 13.99 -2.70 21.48
N LYS A 170 14.28 -3.94 21.06
CA LYS A 170 15.41 -4.24 20.18
C LYS A 170 15.25 -3.57 18.81
N TYR A 171 14.05 -3.58 18.25
CA TYR A 171 13.74 -2.90 17.00
C TYR A 171 13.85 -1.38 17.15
N ASP A 172 13.28 -0.80 18.20
CA ASP A 172 13.32 0.64 18.45
C ASP A 172 14.76 1.18 18.57
N VAL A 173 15.63 0.46 19.29
CA VAL A 173 17.06 0.80 19.39
C VAL A 173 17.73 0.78 18.01
N ALA A 174 17.51 -0.28 17.21
CA ALA A 174 18.08 -0.36 15.87
C ALA A 174 17.51 0.71 14.93
N TYR A 175 16.20 0.97 15.06
CA TYR A 175 15.51 1.97 14.25
C TYR A 175 16.00 3.39 14.54
N LYS A 176 16.13 3.78 15.84
CA LYS A 176 16.71 5.06 16.23
C LYS A 176 18.15 5.25 15.72
N ARG A 177 18.94 4.17 15.77
CA ARG A 177 20.32 4.20 15.27
C ARG A 177 20.41 4.45 13.78
N ILE A 178 19.55 3.82 12.97
CA ILE A 178 19.55 4.04 11.52
C ILE A 178 18.92 5.38 11.17
N LEU A 179 17.91 5.85 11.90
CA LEU A 179 17.37 7.20 11.74
C LEU A 179 18.41 8.28 11.96
N ALA A 180 19.31 8.10 12.94
CA ALA A 180 20.41 9.04 13.21
C ALA A 180 21.45 9.08 12.09
N LYS A 181 21.48 8.10 11.19
CA LYS A 181 22.36 8.04 10.01
C LYS A 181 21.68 8.53 8.74
N ALA A 182 20.34 8.68 8.76
CA ALA A 182 19.59 9.06 7.59
C ALA A 182 19.77 10.56 7.28
N ASP A 183 20.11 10.86 6.03
CA ASP A 183 20.18 12.22 5.52
C ASP A 183 18.79 12.77 5.20
N VAL A 184 17.85 11.88 4.78
CA VAL A 184 16.45 12.23 4.57
C VAL A 184 15.52 11.07 4.93
N CYS A 185 14.43 11.41 5.62
CA CYS A 185 13.38 10.47 5.96
C CYS A 185 12.08 10.86 5.26
N MET A 186 11.40 9.87 4.68
CA MET A 186 10.12 10.03 3.99
C MET A 186 9.08 9.08 4.55
N SER A 187 7.82 9.47 4.53
CA SER A 187 6.69 8.67 4.99
C SER A 187 5.57 8.66 3.97
N ILE A 188 4.59 7.74 4.16
CA ILE A 188 3.46 7.62 3.24
C ILE A 188 2.44 8.76 3.39
N CYS A 189 2.37 9.45 4.53
CA CYS A 189 1.41 10.53 4.77
C CYS A 189 1.86 11.47 5.89
N GLN A 190 1.25 12.67 5.94
CA GLN A 190 1.55 13.69 6.96
C GLN A 190 1.33 13.17 8.38
N TYR A 191 0.24 12.44 8.63
CA TYR A 191 -0.05 11.87 9.96
C TYR A 191 1.04 10.91 10.46
N MET A 192 1.70 10.18 9.55
CA MET A 192 2.86 9.36 9.89
C MET A 192 4.09 10.23 10.16
N SER A 193 4.32 11.28 9.38
CA SER A 193 5.39 12.24 9.60
C SER A 193 5.29 12.86 10.98
N ASP A 194 4.10 13.36 11.35
CA ASP A 194 3.83 14.01 12.64
C ASP A 194 4.01 13.06 13.82
N ALA A 195 3.49 11.83 13.68
CA ALA A 195 3.64 10.80 14.71
C ALA A 195 5.11 10.44 14.94
N TYR A 196 5.91 10.37 13.87
CA TYR A 196 7.33 10.01 13.95
C TYR A 196 8.19 11.20 14.42
N MET A 197 7.80 12.44 14.10
CA MET A 197 8.41 13.62 14.71
C MET A 197 8.22 13.59 16.24
N VAL A 198 7.02 13.29 16.72
CA VAL A 198 6.75 13.18 18.16
C VAL A 198 7.52 12.00 18.79
N GLN A 199 7.57 10.84 18.10
CA GLN A 199 8.16 9.62 18.66
C GLN A 199 9.69 9.60 18.62
N TYR A 200 10.30 10.15 17.56
CA TYR A 200 11.72 10.03 17.27
C TYR A 200 12.46 11.36 17.19
N GLY A 201 11.76 12.50 17.13
CA GLY A 201 12.36 13.82 16.94
C GLY A 201 12.96 14.01 15.54
N VAL A 202 12.55 13.22 14.55
CA VAL A 202 13.08 13.24 13.19
C VAL A 202 12.01 13.71 12.22
N GLN A 203 12.35 14.66 11.35
CA GLN A 203 11.46 15.16 10.30
C GLN A 203 11.31 14.10 9.19
N PHE A 204 10.05 13.78 8.86
CA PHE A 204 9.70 12.96 7.71
C PHE A 204 8.93 13.79 6.68
N TYR A 205 9.24 13.60 5.41
CA TYR A 205 8.56 14.26 4.30
C TYR A 205 7.50 13.31 3.71
N PRO A 206 6.22 13.72 3.63
CA PRO A 206 5.15 12.83 3.17
C PRO A 206 5.12 12.72 1.65
N PHE A 207 5.11 11.47 1.16
CA PHE A 207 4.92 11.12 -0.25
C PHE A 207 3.94 9.97 -0.36
N HIS A 208 2.71 10.27 -0.74
CA HIS A 208 1.72 9.26 -1.07
C HIS A 208 1.85 8.82 -2.54
N ASN A 209 1.18 7.72 -2.92
CA ASN A 209 1.14 7.27 -4.30
C ASN A 209 0.59 8.36 -5.22
N PRO A 210 1.36 8.89 -6.19
CA PRO A 210 0.87 9.93 -7.08
C PRO A 210 -0.08 9.37 -8.15
N VAL A 211 -0.96 10.21 -8.66
CA VAL A 211 -1.93 9.88 -9.70
C VAL A 211 -1.85 10.88 -10.86
N GLU A 212 -1.97 10.38 -12.09
CA GLU A 212 -1.98 11.21 -13.30
C GLU A 212 -3.38 11.76 -13.57
N VAL A 213 -3.67 12.94 -13.01
CA VAL A 213 -5.00 13.55 -13.00
C VAL A 213 -5.56 13.71 -14.41
N ALA A 214 -4.78 14.24 -15.35
CA ALA A 214 -5.20 14.46 -16.73
C ALA A 214 -5.61 13.16 -17.46
N LYS A 215 -4.96 12.04 -17.13
CA LYS A 215 -5.29 10.74 -17.72
C LYS A 215 -6.65 10.21 -17.26
N TRP A 216 -7.00 10.48 -16.02
CA TRP A 216 -8.32 10.12 -15.49
C TRP A 216 -9.42 10.98 -16.08
N ASP A 217 -9.17 12.28 -16.37
CA ASP A 217 -10.14 13.16 -16.99
C ASP A 217 -10.52 12.72 -18.40
N ALA A 218 -9.58 12.16 -19.14
CA ALA A 218 -9.80 11.67 -20.50
C ALA A 218 -10.68 10.41 -20.58
N ILE A 219 -11.01 9.77 -19.42
CA ILE A 219 -11.84 8.56 -19.39
C ILE A 219 -13.31 8.95 -19.23
N GLU A 220 -14.13 8.60 -20.20
CA GLU A 220 -15.57 8.81 -20.13
C GLU A 220 -16.25 7.93 -19.08
N LYS A 221 -17.29 8.46 -18.42
CA LYS A 221 -18.15 7.69 -17.51
C LYS A 221 -19.11 6.84 -18.34
N MET A 222 -19.09 5.52 -18.13
CA MET A 222 -20.01 4.56 -18.75
C MET A 222 -20.69 3.79 -17.65
N ARG A 223 -22.02 3.77 -17.61
CA ARG A 223 -22.76 2.98 -16.63
C ARG A 223 -22.65 1.49 -16.94
N LYS A 224 -22.38 0.67 -15.92
CA LYS A 224 -22.37 -0.80 -16.00
C LYS A 224 -23.78 -1.41 -15.88
N TYR A 225 -24.65 -0.78 -15.10
CA TYR A 225 -25.98 -1.24 -14.80
C TYR A 225 -27.05 -0.29 -15.35
N GLU A 226 -28.29 -0.82 -15.48
CA GLU A 226 -29.45 -0.08 -15.96
C GLU A 226 -29.78 1.11 -15.06
N GLU A 227 -30.51 2.08 -15.61
CA GLU A 227 -31.02 3.23 -14.88
C GLU A 227 -31.94 2.78 -13.71
N GLY A 228 -31.82 3.44 -12.57
CA GLY A 228 -32.54 3.08 -11.35
C GLY A 228 -31.88 1.99 -10.51
N VAL A 229 -30.72 1.46 -10.92
CA VAL A 229 -29.87 0.58 -10.10
C VAL A 229 -28.69 1.40 -9.57
N PHE A 230 -28.53 1.46 -8.25
CA PHE A 230 -27.35 2.07 -7.62
C PHE A 230 -26.26 1.02 -7.42
N SER A 231 -25.10 1.28 -7.99
CA SER A 231 -24.00 0.31 -8.04
C SER A 231 -22.80 0.77 -7.21
N VAL A 232 -22.29 -0.11 -6.35
CA VAL A 232 -21.14 0.13 -5.48
C VAL A 232 -20.00 -0.80 -5.86
N LEU A 233 -18.79 -0.27 -5.95
CA LEU A 233 -17.59 -1.03 -6.33
C LEU A 233 -16.55 -1.09 -5.20
N TYR A 234 -16.03 -2.28 -4.94
CA TYR A 234 -14.78 -2.48 -4.21
C TYR A 234 -13.72 -3.11 -5.12
N VAL A 235 -12.55 -2.50 -5.18
CA VAL A 235 -11.39 -3.06 -5.90
C VAL A 235 -10.23 -3.25 -4.93
N GLY A 236 -9.85 -4.48 -4.61
CA GLY A 236 -8.73 -4.71 -3.70
C GLY A 236 -8.56 -6.15 -3.25
N LYS A 237 -7.47 -6.39 -2.48
CA LYS A 237 -7.26 -7.69 -1.84
C LYS A 237 -8.25 -7.88 -0.69
N ILE A 238 -8.84 -9.06 -0.63
CA ILE A 238 -9.63 -9.47 0.53
C ILE A 238 -8.67 -10.09 1.54
N ASN A 239 -8.52 -9.47 2.68
CA ASN A 239 -7.66 -9.92 3.76
C ASN A 239 -8.41 -9.88 5.10
N ARG A 240 -7.73 -10.17 6.19
CA ARG A 240 -8.33 -10.18 7.54
C ARG A 240 -8.99 -8.84 7.91
N ASP A 241 -8.42 -7.73 7.46
CA ASP A 241 -8.88 -6.39 7.82
C ASP A 241 -10.08 -5.93 7.00
N THR A 242 -10.23 -6.44 5.77
CA THR A 242 -11.31 -6.04 4.85
C THR A 242 -12.50 -7.00 4.85
N GLN A 243 -12.34 -8.25 5.31
CA GLN A 243 -13.41 -9.27 5.26
C GLN A 243 -14.70 -8.84 5.99
N GLN A 244 -14.57 -8.38 7.24
CA GLN A 244 -15.76 -8.01 8.02
C GLN A 244 -16.45 -6.78 7.46
N PRO A 245 -15.73 -5.68 7.15
CA PRO A 245 -16.32 -4.53 6.47
C PRO A 245 -17.06 -4.85 5.15
N LEU A 246 -16.50 -5.76 4.33
CA LEU A 246 -17.18 -6.19 3.11
C LEU A 246 -18.49 -6.94 3.39
N LYS A 247 -18.52 -7.79 4.44
CA LYS A 247 -19.76 -8.46 4.87
C LYS A 247 -20.78 -7.47 5.43
N ASP A 248 -20.33 -6.48 6.20
CA ASP A 248 -21.21 -5.46 6.75
C ASP A 248 -21.91 -4.66 5.64
N LEU A 249 -21.18 -4.34 4.54
CA LEU A 249 -21.78 -3.71 3.37
C LEU A 249 -22.72 -4.67 2.63
N CYS A 250 -22.40 -5.96 2.50
CA CYS A 250 -23.29 -6.94 1.91
C CYS A 250 -24.60 -7.10 2.70
N ASP A 251 -24.53 -7.09 4.04
CA ASP A 251 -25.71 -7.08 4.90
C ASP A 251 -26.56 -5.83 4.66
N ALA A 252 -25.93 -4.63 4.59
CA ALA A 252 -26.61 -3.37 4.32
C ALA A 252 -27.30 -3.38 2.96
N VAL A 253 -26.62 -3.80 1.90
CA VAL A 253 -27.17 -3.92 0.53
C VAL A 253 -28.34 -4.90 0.48
N THR A 254 -28.21 -6.06 1.14
CA THR A 254 -29.29 -7.06 1.19
C THR A 254 -30.54 -6.51 1.83
N GLU A 255 -30.39 -5.73 2.92
CA GLU A 255 -31.52 -5.13 3.62
C GLU A 255 -32.17 -3.99 2.82
N LEU A 256 -31.37 -3.13 2.19
CA LEU A 256 -31.88 -2.09 1.28
C LEU A 256 -32.69 -2.70 0.13
N ASN A 257 -32.23 -3.80 -0.47
CA ASN A 257 -32.93 -4.49 -1.53
C ASN A 257 -34.23 -5.17 -1.04
N ARG A 258 -34.33 -5.57 0.24
CA ARG A 258 -35.58 -6.04 0.86
C ARG A 258 -36.59 -4.94 1.03
N ASN A 259 -36.11 -3.73 1.30
CA ASN A 259 -36.94 -2.54 1.52
C ASN A 259 -37.34 -1.83 0.22
N GLY A 260 -37.00 -2.40 -0.95
CA GLY A 260 -37.46 -1.92 -2.25
C GLY A 260 -36.43 -1.14 -3.06
N GLU A 261 -35.24 -0.86 -2.49
CA GLU A 261 -34.16 -0.27 -3.24
C GLU A 261 -33.55 -1.29 -4.24
N LYS A 262 -32.86 -0.77 -5.27
CA LYS A 262 -32.13 -1.59 -6.24
C LYS A 262 -30.64 -1.30 -6.15
N VAL A 263 -29.95 -1.98 -5.23
CA VAL A 263 -28.52 -1.78 -4.97
C VAL A 263 -27.74 -3.03 -5.38
N ILE A 264 -26.63 -2.81 -6.08
CA ILE A 264 -25.65 -3.87 -6.42
C ILE A 264 -24.29 -3.50 -5.82
N PHE A 265 -23.66 -4.50 -5.20
CA PHE A 265 -22.31 -4.38 -4.69
C PHE A 265 -21.37 -5.39 -5.35
N ASP A 266 -20.40 -4.91 -6.10
CA ASP A 266 -19.42 -5.72 -6.81
C ASP A 266 -18.04 -5.63 -6.16
N VAL A 267 -17.45 -6.79 -5.93
CA VAL A 267 -16.11 -6.94 -5.34
C VAL A 267 -15.16 -7.53 -6.38
N TYR A 268 -14.14 -6.77 -6.77
CA TYR A 268 -13.06 -7.24 -7.63
C TYR A 268 -11.81 -7.51 -6.81
N SER A 269 -11.33 -8.78 -6.82
CA SER A 269 -10.20 -9.18 -5.97
C SER A 269 -9.31 -10.24 -6.63
N PRO A 270 -7.97 -10.16 -6.41
CA PRO A 270 -7.05 -11.20 -6.91
C PRO A 270 -7.19 -12.54 -6.19
N ASN A 271 -7.86 -12.59 -5.04
CA ASN A 271 -7.94 -13.77 -4.17
C ASN A 271 -9.37 -14.22 -3.85
N VAL A 272 -10.22 -14.26 -4.89
CA VAL A 272 -11.65 -14.59 -4.84
C VAL A 272 -11.94 -15.96 -4.17
N LYS A 273 -11.10 -16.97 -4.40
CA LYS A 273 -11.47 -18.39 -4.15
C LYS A 273 -11.49 -18.83 -2.68
N HIS A 274 -10.96 -18.06 -1.72
CA HIS A 274 -10.69 -18.60 -0.37
C HIS A 274 -11.09 -17.71 0.81
N ASN A 275 -11.55 -16.46 0.58
CA ASN A 275 -11.64 -15.50 1.66
C ASN A 275 -13.03 -15.03 2.05
N ILE A 276 -14.01 -15.10 1.15
CA ILE A 276 -15.38 -14.66 1.43
C ILE A 276 -16.37 -15.35 0.48
N ASP A 277 -17.48 -15.80 1.03
CA ASP A 277 -18.62 -16.31 0.25
C ASP A 277 -19.73 -15.24 0.25
N LEU A 278 -19.94 -14.62 -0.91
CA LEU A 278 -20.99 -13.61 -1.11
C LEU A 278 -22.27 -14.18 -1.73
N SER A 279 -22.31 -15.45 -2.13
CA SER A 279 -23.44 -16.05 -2.82
C SER A 279 -24.77 -16.00 -2.04
N LYS A 280 -24.67 -15.88 -0.71
CA LYS A 280 -25.82 -15.78 0.20
C LYS A 280 -26.41 -14.37 0.30
N TYR A 281 -25.72 -13.35 -0.23
CA TYR A 281 -26.15 -11.96 -0.18
C TYR A 281 -26.76 -11.53 -1.50
N LYS A 282 -28.05 -11.20 -1.50
CA LYS A 282 -28.75 -10.73 -2.69
C LYS A 282 -28.20 -9.35 -3.12
N GLY A 283 -27.81 -9.23 -4.38
CA GLY A 283 -27.24 -8.00 -4.93
C GLY A 283 -25.73 -7.85 -4.72
N CYS A 284 -25.03 -8.88 -4.19
CA CYS A 284 -23.59 -8.84 -3.99
C CYS A 284 -22.86 -9.85 -4.88
N ASN A 285 -21.89 -9.40 -5.63
CA ASN A 285 -21.12 -10.21 -6.56
C ASN A 285 -19.63 -10.16 -6.28
N ILE A 286 -18.90 -11.21 -6.67
CA ILE A 286 -17.44 -11.26 -6.55
C ILE A 286 -16.82 -11.69 -7.87
N PHE A 287 -15.84 -10.91 -8.33
CA PHE A 287 -15.13 -11.08 -9.59
C PHE A 287 -13.62 -11.21 -9.37
N SER A 288 -12.94 -11.87 -10.30
CA SER A 288 -11.49 -11.83 -10.37
C SER A 288 -11.01 -10.41 -10.69
N GLN A 289 -9.78 -10.09 -10.28
CA GLN A 289 -9.20 -8.80 -10.61
C GLN A 289 -9.11 -8.60 -12.13
N VAL A 290 -9.28 -7.34 -12.54
CA VAL A 290 -9.00 -6.89 -13.91
C VAL A 290 -7.55 -6.36 -14.00
N PRO A 291 -6.97 -6.26 -15.21
CA PRO A 291 -5.70 -5.58 -15.43
C PRO A 291 -5.70 -4.15 -14.88
N ASN A 292 -4.57 -3.68 -14.36
CA ASN A 292 -4.48 -2.34 -13.78
C ASN A 292 -4.89 -1.23 -14.75
N ALA A 293 -4.62 -1.40 -16.04
CA ALA A 293 -5.03 -0.44 -17.08
C ALA A 293 -6.56 -0.30 -17.26
N GLU A 294 -7.33 -1.29 -16.84
CA GLU A 294 -8.80 -1.30 -16.94
C GLU A 294 -9.48 -0.74 -15.67
N ILE A 295 -8.74 -0.65 -14.55
CA ILE A 295 -9.28 -0.18 -13.26
C ILE A 295 -9.93 1.20 -13.37
N PRO A 296 -9.34 2.21 -14.05
CA PRO A 296 -9.97 3.53 -14.18
C PRO A 296 -11.33 3.48 -14.88
N LYS A 297 -11.46 2.73 -15.97
CA LYS A 297 -12.74 2.55 -16.68
C LYS A 297 -13.76 1.81 -15.81
N LEU A 298 -13.30 0.77 -15.10
CA LEU A 298 -14.13 0.02 -14.18
C LEU A 298 -14.67 0.92 -13.05
N MET A 299 -13.82 1.73 -12.41
CA MET A 299 -14.25 2.64 -11.36
C MET A 299 -15.29 3.64 -11.85
N LYS A 300 -15.07 4.24 -13.01
CA LYS A 300 -16.00 5.20 -13.62
C LYS A 300 -17.32 4.59 -14.10
N SER A 301 -17.49 3.28 -14.09
CA SER A 301 -18.73 2.61 -14.48
C SER A 301 -19.70 2.34 -13.33
N TYR A 302 -19.36 2.77 -12.11
CA TYR A 302 -20.16 2.61 -10.90
C TYR A 302 -20.65 3.95 -10.35
N ASP A 303 -21.65 3.89 -9.45
CA ASP A 303 -22.22 5.08 -8.82
C ASP A 303 -21.52 5.44 -7.51
N ALA A 304 -20.88 4.48 -6.84
CA ALA A 304 -20.07 4.71 -5.64
C ALA A 304 -18.87 3.76 -5.56
N LEU A 305 -17.79 4.23 -4.93
CA LEU A 305 -16.60 3.43 -4.62
C LEU A 305 -16.52 3.16 -3.12
N PHE A 306 -16.39 1.89 -2.75
CA PHE A 306 -16.25 1.49 -1.34
C PHE A 306 -14.78 1.35 -0.95
N LEU A 307 -14.36 2.14 0.04
CA LEU A 307 -13.02 2.07 0.63
C LEU A 307 -13.15 1.68 2.10
N THR A 308 -12.36 0.71 2.56
CA THR A 308 -12.52 0.22 3.93
C THR A 308 -11.24 -0.29 4.56
N LEU A 309 -11.18 -0.15 5.90
CA LEU A 309 -10.19 -0.74 6.80
C LEU A 309 -10.89 -1.29 8.04
N GLY A 310 -10.30 -2.32 8.67
CA GLY A 310 -10.97 -3.08 9.72
C GLY A 310 -11.10 -2.37 11.06
N PHE A 311 -12.19 -2.69 11.79
CA PHE A 311 -12.52 -2.10 13.09
C PHE A 311 -11.99 -2.89 14.30
N SER A 312 -11.45 -4.11 14.11
CA SER A 312 -10.92 -4.87 15.23
C SER A 312 -9.74 -4.14 15.88
N GLU A 313 -9.53 -4.36 17.19
CA GLU A 313 -8.41 -3.72 17.91
C GLU A 313 -7.05 -4.00 17.26
N ILE A 314 -6.85 -5.21 16.72
CA ILE A 314 -5.63 -5.57 16.00
C ILE A 314 -5.53 -4.77 14.69
N SER A 315 -6.63 -4.69 13.94
CA SER A 315 -6.67 -3.92 12.69
C SER A 315 -6.41 -2.44 12.97
N ARG A 316 -7.10 -1.83 13.94
CA ARG A 316 -6.92 -0.41 14.32
C ARG A 316 -5.45 -0.07 14.59
N LYS A 317 -4.76 -0.92 15.37
CA LYS A 317 -3.33 -0.74 15.66
C LYS A 317 -2.48 -0.82 14.40
N TYR A 318 -2.81 -1.77 13.51
CA TYR A 318 -2.05 -1.99 12.27
C TYR A 318 -2.25 -0.88 11.25
N VAL A 319 -3.50 -0.41 11.08
CA VAL A 319 -3.84 0.58 10.05
C VAL A 319 -3.80 2.03 10.54
N ARG A 320 -3.42 2.29 11.80
CA ARG A 320 -3.46 3.61 12.44
C ARG A 320 -2.89 4.73 11.58
N LEU A 321 -1.72 4.51 10.97
CA LEU A 321 -1.02 5.46 10.12
C LEU A 321 -1.02 5.04 8.64
N SER A 322 -1.79 4.01 8.28
CA SER A 322 -1.84 3.50 6.91
C SER A 322 -2.60 4.44 5.99
N MET A 323 -2.09 4.56 4.78
CA MET A 323 -2.74 5.29 3.69
C MET A 323 -2.76 4.36 2.45
N PRO A 324 -3.93 3.81 2.09
CA PRO A 324 -4.02 2.90 0.95
C PRO A 324 -3.60 3.57 -0.35
N THR A 325 -2.77 2.90 -1.15
CA THR A 325 -2.31 3.42 -2.45
C THR A 325 -3.44 3.76 -3.41
N LYS A 326 -4.58 3.09 -3.29
CA LYS A 326 -5.79 3.33 -4.10
C LYS A 326 -6.56 4.59 -3.74
N LEU A 327 -6.28 5.22 -2.60
CA LEU A 327 -6.98 6.44 -2.21
C LEU A 327 -6.90 7.51 -3.32
N THR A 328 -5.74 7.73 -3.89
CA THR A 328 -5.55 8.76 -4.92
C THR A 328 -6.31 8.45 -6.22
N GLU A 329 -6.40 7.16 -6.58
CA GLU A 329 -7.22 6.69 -7.70
C GLU A 329 -8.72 6.92 -7.43
N TYR A 330 -9.17 6.68 -6.19
CA TYR A 330 -10.55 6.94 -5.78
C TYR A 330 -10.87 8.44 -5.80
N LEU A 331 -10.00 9.27 -5.25
CA LEU A 331 -10.18 10.73 -5.22
C LEU A 331 -10.30 11.33 -6.62
N VAL A 332 -9.51 10.85 -7.58
CA VAL A 332 -9.48 11.38 -8.95
C VAL A 332 -10.58 10.80 -9.85
N SER A 333 -11.24 9.72 -9.44
CA SER A 333 -12.17 8.96 -10.28
C SER A 333 -13.40 9.75 -10.75
N GLY A 334 -13.79 10.79 -10.01
CA GLY A 334 -15.06 11.49 -10.23
C GLY A 334 -16.28 10.68 -9.78
N ILE A 335 -16.08 9.68 -8.91
CA ILE A 335 -17.12 8.83 -8.34
C ILE A 335 -17.11 9.03 -6.81
N PRO A 336 -18.26 9.24 -6.15
CA PRO A 336 -18.32 9.46 -4.71
C PRO A 336 -17.77 8.25 -3.94
N ILE A 337 -17.04 8.53 -2.87
CA ILE A 337 -16.38 7.53 -2.04
C ILE A 337 -17.21 7.28 -0.79
N LEU A 338 -17.58 6.02 -0.53
CA LEU A 338 -18.09 5.55 0.75
C LEU A 338 -16.93 4.95 1.54
N LEU A 339 -16.46 5.66 2.57
CA LEU A 339 -15.38 5.21 3.44
C LEU A 339 -15.97 4.58 4.72
N TYR A 340 -15.58 3.32 4.98
CA TYR A 340 -15.99 2.59 6.19
C TYR A 340 -14.74 2.13 6.97
N CYS A 341 -14.39 2.87 8.00
CA CYS A 341 -13.20 2.61 8.80
C CYS A 341 -13.24 3.37 10.14
N PRO A 342 -12.40 2.99 11.14
CA PRO A 342 -12.31 3.70 12.41
C PRO A 342 -11.96 5.18 12.26
N GLU A 343 -12.52 6.03 13.12
CA GLU A 343 -12.32 7.50 13.11
C GLU A 343 -10.86 7.91 13.35
N GLU A 344 -10.17 7.20 14.25
CA GLU A 344 -8.84 7.56 14.73
C GLU A 344 -7.72 7.33 13.73
N ILE A 345 -7.95 6.62 12.63
CA ILE A 345 -6.91 6.29 11.64
C ILE A 345 -6.62 7.45 10.68
N ALA A 346 -5.40 7.49 10.17
CA ALA A 346 -4.91 8.55 9.27
C ALA A 346 -5.82 8.74 8.04
N LEU A 347 -6.28 7.64 7.42
CA LEU A 347 -7.17 7.68 6.27
C LEU A 347 -8.48 8.41 6.57
N SER A 348 -9.15 8.05 7.69
CA SER A 348 -10.42 8.66 8.09
C SER A 348 -10.27 10.16 8.33
N LYS A 349 -9.27 10.53 9.12
CA LYS A 349 -8.95 11.94 9.41
C LYS A 349 -8.69 12.74 8.14
N TYR A 350 -7.86 12.19 7.25
CA TYR A 350 -7.47 12.85 6.01
C TYR A 350 -8.68 13.17 5.12
N VAL A 351 -9.52 12.18 4.81
CA VAL A 351 -10.66 12.44 3.92
C VAL A 351 -11.77 13.26 4.61
N SER A 352 -11.91 13.14 5.94
CA SER A 352 -12.88 13.95 6.72
C SER A 352 -12.48 15.42 6.76
N GLU A 353 -11.19 15.71 6.95
CA GLU A 353 -10.68 17.09 6.97
C GLU A 353 -11.05 17.87 5.69
N TYR A 354 -11.05 17.17 4.55
CA TYR A 354 -11.38 17.77 3.24
C TYR A 354 -12.82 17.52 2.79
N GLY A 355 -13.60 16.73 3.55
CA GLY A 355 -14.97 16.33 3.16
C GLY A 355 -15.01 15.54 1.84
N ALA A 356 -13.96 14.78 1.55
CA ALA A 356 -13.73 14.12 0.26
C ALA A 356 -14.36 12.72 0.17
N ALA A 357 -15.12 12.28 1.16
CA ALA A 357 -15.82 11.00 1.19
C ALA A 357 -17.03 11.04 2.13
N VAL A 358 -17.99 10.15 1.91
CA VAL A 358 -19.01 9.81 2.90
C VAL A 358 -18.37 8.88 3.92
N VAL A 359 -18.18 9.36 5.16
CA VAL A 359 -17.43 8.64 6.19
C VAL A 359 -18.35 7.94 7.17
N CYS A 360 -18.25 6.62 7.25
CA CYS A 360 -18.88 5.75 8.22
C CYS A 360 -17.82 5.25 9.19
N ASN A 361 -17.67 5.86 10.35
CA ASN A 361 -16.61 5.59 11.32
C ASN A 361 -17.02 4.68 12.50
N GLN A 362 -18.23 4.15 12.46
CA GLN A 362 -18.75 3.22 13.46
C GLN A 362 -19.02 1.84 12.84
N PRO A 363 -18.72 0.73 13.53
CA PRO A 363 -18.98 -0.62 13.04
C PRO A 363 -20.47 -0.98 13.18
N ASP A 364 -21.35 -0.16 12.62
CA ASP A 364 -22.82 -0.33 12.61
C ASP A 364 -23.34 -0.32 11.17
N LYS A 365 -23.93 -1.43 10.75
CA LYS A 365 -24.52 -1.59 9.42
C LYS A 365 -25.68 -0.62 9.15
N ARG A 366 -26.37 -0.10 10.18
CA ARG A 366 -27.42 0.90 10.01
C ARG A 366 -26.84 2.23 9.54
N VAL A 367 -25.64 2.58 10.02
CA VAL A 367 -24.92 3.77 9.53
C VAL A 367 -24.57 3.61 8.06
N LEU A 368 -24.11 2.41 7.65
CA LEU A 368 -23.87 2.11 6.23
C LEU A 368 -25.14 2.22 5.39
N GLN A 369 -26.26 1.65 5.88
CA GLN A 369 -27.55 1.73 5.19
C GLN A 369 -28.00 3.19 4.99
N GLN A 370 -27.96 3.98 6.06
CA GLN A 370 -28.35 5.39 5.97
C GLN A 370 -27.44 6.19 5.02
N SER A 371 -26.14 5.93 5.07
CA SER A 371 -25.19 6.58 4.16
C SER A 371 -25.45 6.20 2.70
N LEU A 372 -25.73 4.93 2.41
CA LEU A 372 -26.13 4.51 1.07
C LEU A 372 -27.43 5.15 0.62
N LEU A 373 -28.47 5.22 1.49
CA LEU A 373 -29.73 5.90 1.14
C LEU A 373 -29.51 7.38 0.80
N ASN A 374 -28.68 8.07 1.58
CA ASN A 374 -28.36 9.47 1.28
C ASN A 374 -27.66 9.60 -0.08
N MET A 375 -26.76 8.67 -0.44
CA MET A 375 -26.08 8.65 -1.73
C MET A 375 -27.04 8.30 -2.89
N ILE A 376 -28.00 7.39 -2.67
CA ILE A 376 -28.98 6.97 -3.69
C ILE A 376 -29.95 8.12 -4.02
N HIS A 377 -30.37 8.90 -3.00
CA HIS A 377 -31.45 9.88 -3.13
C HIS A 377 -30.97 11.33 -3.26
N SER A 378 -29.66 11.60 -3.32
CA SER A 378 -29.14 12.96 -3.44
C SER A 378 -27.92 13.07 -4.33
N ASP A 379 -28.17 13.41 -5.60
CA ASP A 379 -27.09 13.71 -6.55
C ASP A 379 -26.29 14.95 -6.09
N GLU A 380 -26.93 15.99 -5.58
CA GLU A 380 -26.25 17.19 -5.06
C GLU A 380 -25.25 16.86 -3.93
N TYR A 381 -25.63 15.93 -3.05
CA TYR A 381 -24.73 15.44 -2.00
C TYR A 381 -23.51 14.73 -2.59
N ASN A 382 -23.72 13.85 -3.57
CA ASN A 382 -22.66 13.12 -4.26
C ASN A 382 -21.74 14.08 -5.01
N ASP A 383 -22.29 15.05 -5.74
CA ASP A 383 -21.52 16.04 -6.52
C ASP A 383 -20.64 16.90 -5.63
N CYS A 384 -21.13 17.31 -4.45
CA CYS A 384 -20.34 18.04 -3.46
C CYS A 384 -19.11 17.21 -3.00
N ILE A 385 -19.30 15.92 -2.72
CA ILE A 385 -18.23 15.03 -2.29
C ILE A 385 -17.21 14.82 -3.42
N VAL A 386 -17.70 14.58 -4.65
CA VAL A 386 -16.86 14.41 -5.84
C VAL A 386 -16.02 15.64 -6.11
N SER A 387 -16.61 16.85 -6.02
CA SER A 387 -15.88 18.09 -6.20
C SER A 387 -14.72 18.22 -5.20
N ARG A 388 -14.99 17.99 -3.91
CA ARG A 388 -13.96 18.03 -2.86
C ARG A 388 -12.89 16.94 -3.01
N ALA A 389 -13.31 15.73 -3.39
CA ALA A 389 -12.37 14.64 -3.68
C ALA A 389 -11.45 14.99 -4.85
N ARG A 390 -12.02 15.63 -5.88
CA ARG A 390 -11.27 16.11 -7.04
C ARG A 390 -10.24 17.16 -6.66
N ASP A 391 -10.62 18.17 -5.90
CA ASP A 391 -9.72 19.21 -5.41
C ASP A 391 -8.58 18.61 -4.58
N LEU A 392 -8.91 17.63 -3.73
CA LEU A 392 -7.91 16.91 -2.95
C LEU A 392 -6.96 16.10 -3.81
N SER A 393 -7.45 15.50 -4.90
CA SER A 393 -6.62 14.69 -5.82
C SER A 393 -5.52 15.50 -6.51
N LEU A 394 -5.71 16.80 -6.73
CA LEU A 394 -4.71 17.69 -7.33
C LEU A 394 -3.42 17.77 -6.49
N ARG A 395 -3.52 17.60 -5.16
CA ARG A 395 -2.33 17.55 -4.28
C ARG A 395 -1.48 16.30 -4.51
N HIS A 396 -2.06 15.28 -5.13
CA HIS A 396 -1.44 14.01 -5.45
C HIS A 396 -1.09 13.87 -6.94
N ASP A 397 -1.22 14.97 -7.71
CA ASP A 397 -0.85 14.94 -9.12
C ASP A 397 0.62 14.56 -9.30
N VAL A 398 0.87 13.69 -10.29
CA VAL A 398 2.21 13.16 -10.58
C VAL A 398 3.25 14.24 -10.78
N GLN A 399 2.91 15.36 -11.43
CA GLN A 399 3.87 16.43 -11.69
C GLN A 399 4.32 17.11 -10.40
N ILE A 400 3.38 17.40 -9.51
CA ILE A 400 3.65 18.04 -8.21
C ILE A 400 4.44 17.09 -7.30
N VAL A 401 3.97 15.84 -7.19
CA VAL A 401 4.56 14.89 -6.23
C VAL A 401 5.95 14.45 -6.68
N ARG A 402 6.16 14.14 -7.98
CA ARG A 402 7.47 13.75 -8.53
C ARG A 402 8.48 14.87 -8.43
N GLU A 403 8.08 16.11 -8.71
CA GLU A 403 8.96 17.28 -8.57
C GLU A 403 9.41 17.46 -7.10
N ARG A 404 8.48 17.38 -6.14
CA ARG A 404 8.78 17.43 -4.70
C ARG A 404 9.69 16.28 -4.28
N PHE A 405 9.41 15.07 -4.73
CA PHE A 405 10.22 13.88 -4.43
C PHE A 405 11.65 14.03 -4.95
N ARG A 406 11.79 14.44 -6.21
CA ARG A 406 13.08 14.73 -6.83
C ARG A 406 13.86 15.81 -6.04
N LYS A 407 13.22 16.94 -5.72
CA LYS A 407 13.84 18.01 -4.93
C LYS A 407 14.30 17.53 -3.56
N THR A 408 13.47 16.73 -2.89
CA THR A 408 13.80 16.17 -1.57
C THR A 408 15.01 15.25 -1.63
N LEU A 409 15.12 14.38 -2.63
CA LEU A 409 16.30 13.52 -2.79
C LEU A 409 17.53 14.32 -3.25
N SER A 410 17.37 15.30 -4.16
CA SER A 410 18.49 16.12 -4.63
C SER A 410 19.03 17.10 -3.59
N SER A 411 18.30 17.40 -2.52
CA SER A 411 18.71 18.35 -1.49
C SER A 411 19.75 17.79 -0.52
N VAL A 412 20.01 16.48 -0.55
CA VAL A 412 20.97 15.82 0.34
C VAL A 412 22.26 15.41 -0.37
N VAL A 413 22.33 15.59 -1.68
CA VAL A 413 23.50 15.40 -2.55
C VAL A 413 24.07 16.75 -2.96
#